data_d0a5bb224ec4ba7ce07bed2dec607f0f
#
_entry.id   d0a5bb224ec4ba7ce07bed2dec607f0f
#
_cell.length_a   1.000
_cell.length_b   1.000
_cell.length_c   1.000
_cell.angle_alpha   90.00
_cell.angle_beta   90.00
_cell.angle_gamma   90.00
#
_symmetry.space_group_name_H-M   'P 1'
#
loop_
_entity.id
_entity.type
_entity.pdbx_description
1 polymer ?
#
loop_
_entity_poly.entity_id
_entity_poly.type
_entity_poly.pdbx_seq_one_letter_code
_entity_poly.pdbx_strand_id
1 'polypeptide(L)'
;MNKNAFIKELAKATGITEEKSMIVNQILEDNFFISKKSKDKIISEIVLHLEVNLDTATNIYNTATKIAKDSIIFKLKHPFKDYKAE
;
A
#
# COMPACT_ATOMS: atom_id res chain seq x y z
N MET A 1 -3.30 10.54 4.67
CA MET A 1 -3.67 9.24 5.29
C MET A 1 -2.49 8.73 6.09
N ASN A 2 -2.72 8.37 7.33
CA ASN A 2 -1.63 7.84 8.13
C ASN A 2 -1.53 6.32 7.99
N LYS A 3 -0.50 5.76 8.57
CA LYS A 3 -0.22 4.35 8.47
C LYS A 3 -1.37 3.48 8.96
N ASN A 4 -1.97 3.84 10.09
CA ASN A 4 -3.07 3.04 10.65
C ASN A 4 -4.29 3.08 9.75
N ALA A 5 -4.58 4.22 9.17
CA ALA A 5 -5.72 4.35 8.26
C ALA A 5 -5.49 3.52 7.01
N PHE A 6 -4.27 3.53 6.49
CA PHE A 6 -3.92 2.73 5.31
C PHE A 6 -4.11 1.24 5.60
N ILE A 7 -3.61 0.78 6.75
CA ILE A 7 -3.70 -0.62 7.12
C ILE A 7 -5.15 -1.07 7.21
N LYS A 8 -5.99 -0.26 7.84
CA LYS A 8 -7.40 -0.59 7.98
C LYS A 8 -8.13 -0.58 6.64
N GLU A 9 -7.82 0.39 5.82
CA GLU A 9 -8.45 0.51 4.51
C GLU A 9 -8.06 -0.67 3.62
N LEU A 10 -6.80 -1.04 3.62
CA LEU A 10 -6.33 -2.17 2.82
C LEU A 10 -6.98 -3.47 3.27
N ALA A 11 -7.05 -3.69 4.58
CA ALA A 11 -7.68 -4.89 5.12
C ALA A 11 -9.13 -4.97 4.68
N LYS A 12 -9.84 -3.85 4.79
CA LYS A 12 -11.24 -3.80 4.42
C LYS A 12 -11.45 -4.04 2.93
N ALA A 13 -10.61 -3.44 2.12
CA ALA A 13 -10.76 -3.52 0.66
C ALA A 13 -10.41 -4.90 0.11
N THR A 14 -9.48 -5.60 0.76
CA THR A 14 -9.01 -6.90 0.26
C THR A 14 -9.56 -8.08 1.03
N GLY A 15 -10.17 -7.83 2.20
CA GLY A 15 -10.69 -8.91 3.02
C GLY A 15 -9.66 -9.63 3.87
N ILE A 16 -8.41 -9.14 3.88
CA ILE A 16 -7.38 -9.74 4.74
C ILE A 16 -7.50 -9.16 6.14
N THR A 17 -6.85 -9.82 7.10
CA THR A 17 -6.85 -9.32 8.48
C THR A 17 -6.01 -8.07 8.58
N GLU A 18 -6.24 -7.27 9.62
CA GLU A 18 -5.40 -6.11 9.86
C GLU A 18 -3.96 -6.51 10.11
N GLU A 19 -3.77 -7.66 10.75
CA GLU A 19 -2.44 -8.16 10.99
C GLU A 19 -1.69 -8.42 9.69
N LYS A 20 -2.34 -9.06 8.73
CA LYS A 20 -1.74 -9.29 7.41
C LYS A 20 -1.55 -7.98 6.66
N SER A 21 -2.48 -7.06 6.81
CA SER A 21 -2.36 -5.75 6.20
C SER A 21 -1.14 -5.00 6.73
N MET A 22 -0.84 -5.15 8.03
CA MET A 22 0.35 -4.57 8.62
C MET A 22 1.61 -5.14 7.98
N ILE A 23 1.60 -6.44 7.71
CA ILE A 23 2.74 -7.07 7.05
C ILE A 23 2.92 -6.50 5.65
N VAL A 24 1.82 -6.34 4.92
CA VAL A 24 1.88 -5.72 3.59
C VAL A 24 2.46 -4.32 3.67
N ASN A 25 1.99 -3.54 4.64
CA ASN A 25 2.50 -2.18 4.81
C ASN A 25 4.01 -2.19 5.04
N GLN A 26 4.50 -3.11 5.85
CA GLN A 26 5.93 -3.21 6.11
C GLN A 26 6.70 -3.58 4.85
N ILE A 27 6.17 -4.51 4.06
CA ILE A 27 6.81 -4.89 2.80
C ILE A 27 6.91 -3.69 1.87
N LEU A 28 5.84 -2.90 1.79
CA LEU A 28 5.82 -1.73 0.93
C LEU A 28 6.87 -0.71 1.37
N GLU A 29 6.96 -0.48 2.67
CA GLU A 29 7.94 0.46 3.19
C GLU A 29 9.37 -0.01 2.92
N ASP A 30 9.62 -1.29 3.12
CA ASP A 30 10.96 -1.85 2.95
C ASP A 30 11.42 -1.80 1.50
N ASN A 31 10.50 -1.81 0.56
CA ASN A 31 10.84 -1.92 -0.85
C ASN A 31 10.54 -0.67 -1.66
N PHE A 32 10.22 0.44 -1.00
CA PHE A 32 9.89 1.68 -1.71
C PHE A 32 8.90 1.40 -2.83
N PHE A 33 7.71 1.00 -2.44
CA PHE A 33 6.71 0.51 -3.39
C PHE A 33 6.35 1.46 -4.53
N ILE A 34 6.68 2.71 -4.43
CA ILE A 34 6.42 3.64 -5.53
C ILE A 34 7.35 3.40 -6.72
N SER A 35 8.40 2.64 -6.53
CA SER A 35 9.32 2.30 -7.62
C SER A 35 8.76 1.11 -8.41
N LYS A 36 8.65 1.27 -9.71
CA LYS A 36 8.15 0.20 -10.55
C LYS A 36 9.04 -1.03 -10.53
N LYS A 37 10.31 -0.84 -10.21
CA LYS A 37 11.25 -1.95 -10.16
C LYS A 37 10.98 -2.89 -9.01
N SER A 38 10.26 -2.41 -8.00
CA SER A 38 9.96 -3.21 -6.81
C SER A 38 8.71 -4.05 -6.93
N LYS A 39 7.92 -3.88 -7.99
CA LYS A 39 6.61 -4.52 -8.09
C LYS A 39 6.67 -6.03 -7.93
N ASP A 40 7.50 -6.67 -8.73
CA ASP A 40 7.56 -8.13 -8.72
C ASP A 40 8.10 -8.64 -7.39
N LYS A 41 9.06 -7.94 -6.83
CA LYS A 41 9.62 -8.32 -5.54
C LYS A 41 8.58 -8.20 -4.44
N ILE A 42 7.82 -7.11 -4.45
CA ILE A 42 6.77 -6.88 -3.46
C ILE A 42 5.72 -7.99 -3.53
N ILE A 43 5.28 -8.30 -4.75
CA ILE A 43 4.26 -9.34 -4.92
C ILE A 43 4.81 -10.69 -4.43
N SER A 44 6.06 -11.00 -4.74
CA SER A 44 6.68 -12.24 -4.28
C SER A 44 6.72 -12.31 -2.76
N GLU A 45 7.04 -11.20 -2.11
CA GLU A 45 7.10 -11.17 -0.66
C GLU A 45 5.71 -11.31 -0.04
N ILE A 46 4.69 -10.74 -0.69
CA ILE A 46 3.33 -10.91 -0.20
C ILE A 46 2.92 -12.39 -0.28
N VAL A 47 3.24 -13.05 -1.41
CA VAL A 47 2.96 -14.47 -1.54
C VAL A 47 3.61 -15.23 -0.39
N LEU A 48 4.87 -14.94 -0.14
CA LEU A 48 5.64 -15.67 0.86
C LEU A 48 5.15 -15.41 2.28
N HIS A 49 5.00 -14.15 2.64
CA HIS A 49 4.71 -13.78 4.02
C HIS A 49 3.25 -13.92 4.40
N LEU A 50 2.35 -13.75 3.45
CA LEU A 50 0.92 -13.91 3.72
C LEU A 50 0.42 -15.30 3.40
N GLU A 51 1.24 -16.11 2.73
CA GLU A 51 0.88 -17.47 2.34
C GLU A 51 -0.38 -17.46 1.47
N VAL A 52 -0.37 -16.60 0.47
CA VAL A 52 -1.46 -16.50 -0.49
C VAL A 52 -0.93 -16.81 -1.88
N ASN A 53 -1.85 -17.06 -2.82
CA ASN A 53 -1.42 -17.36 -4.19
C ASN A 53 -1.07 -16.06 -4.92
N LEU A 54 -0.52 -16.23 -6.12
CA LEU A 54 -0.05 -15.10 -6.91
C LEU A 54 -1.17 -14.11 -7.26
N ASP A 55 -2.34 -14.64 -7.64
CA ASP A 55 -3.47 -13.78 -7.99
C ASP A 55 -3.90 -12.92 -6.83
N THR A 56 -3.99 -13.52 -5.64
CA THR A 56 -4.36 -12.78 -4.44
C THR A 56 -3.31 -11.73 -4.10
N ALA A 57 -2.04 -12.11 -4.18
CA ALA A 57 -0.95 -11.17 -3.88
C ALA A 57 -0.96 -9.99 -4.85
N THR A 58 -1.20 -10.27 -6.14
CA THR A 58 -1.25 -9.22 -7.14
C THR A 58 -2.41 -8.27 -6.86
N ASN A 59 -3.56 -8.82 -6.48
CA ASN A 59 -4.72 -8.00 -6.14
C ASN A 59 -4.43 -7.12 -4.92
N ILE A 60 -3.79 -7.68 -3.91
CA ILE A 60 -3.41 -6.91 -2.73
C ILE A 60 -2.46 -5.78 -3.13
N TYR A 61 -1.47 -6.08 -3.95
CA TYR A 61 -0.52 -5.07 -4.41
C TYR A 61 -1.26 -3.95 -5.16
N ASN A 62 -2.12 -4.32 -6.10
CA ASN A 62 -2.83 -3.33 -6.91
C ASN A 62 -3.74 -2.46 -6.04
N THR A 63 -4.42 -3.07 -5.07
CA THR A 63 -5.29 -2.33 -4.17
C THR A 63 -4.48 -1.37 -3.30
N ALA A 64 -3.35 -1.85 -2.77
CA ALA A 64 -2.49 -1.03 -1.93
C ALA A 64 -1.96 0.17 -2.70
N THR A 65 -1.52 -0.04 -3.95
CA THR A 65 -1.00 1.08 -4.73
C THR A 65 -2.10 2.07 -5.08
N LYS A 66 -3.30 1.59 -5.32
CA LYS A 66 -4.42 2.49 -5.60
C LYS A 66 -4.72 3.37 -4.39
N ILE A 67 -4.78 2.77 -3.21
CA ILE A 67 -5.04 3.53 -1.99
C ILE A 67 -3.93 4.56 -1.76
N ALA A 68 -2.69 4.15 -1.94
CA ALA A 68 -1.55 5.05 -1.74
C ALA A 68 -1.55 6.18 -2.76
N LYS A 69 -1.86 5.89 -4.01
CA LYS A 69 -1.90 6.92 -5.04
C LYS A 69 -2.98 7.94 -4.77
N ASP A 70 -4.15 7.48 -4.38
CA ASP A 70 -5.24 8.39 -4.06
C ASP A 70 -4.84 9.32 -2.92
N SER A 71 -4.14 8.79 -1.94
CA SER A 71 -3.68 9.58 -0.81
C SER A 71 -2.63 10.61 -1.25
N ILE A 72 -1.70 10.19 -2.10
CA ILE A 72 -0.65 11.09 -2.60
C ILE A 72 -1.26 12.20 -3.42
N ILE A 73 -2.19 11.87 -4.29
CA ILE A 73 -2.85 12.88 -5.12
C ILE A 73 -3.58 13.88 -4.26
N PHE A 74 -4.27 13.39 -3.23
CA PHE A 74 -4.95 14.28 -2.30
C PHE A 74 -3.97 15.24 -1.65
N LYS A 75 -2.84 14.73 -1.20
CA LYS A 75 -1.84 15.57 -0.55
C LYS A 75 -1.26 16.61 -1.49
N LEU A 76 -1.04 16.23 -2.73
CA LEU A 76 -0.51 17.17 -3.70
C LEU A 76 -1.47 18.31 -3.99
N LYS A 77 -2.76 18.02 -3.98
CA LYS A 77 -3.74 19.06 -4.26
C LYS A 77 -3.96 20.02 -3.11
N HIS A 78 -3.85 19.52 -1.90
CA HIS A 78 -4.20 20.31 -0.73
C HIS A 78 -3.01 20.88 0.02
N PRO A 79 -1.97 20.10 0.23
CA PRO A 79 -0.85 20.59 1.03
C PRO A 79 -0.03 21.67 0.36
N PHE A 80 -0.04 21.73 -0.94
CA PHE A 80 0.71 22.82 -1.58
C PHE A 80 0.25 24.16 -1.10
N LYS A 81 -1.01 24.25 -0.80
CA LYS A 81 -1.55 25.48 -0.25
C LYS A 81 -1.19 25.63 1.19
N ASP A 82 -0.96 24.53 1.84
CA ASP A 82 -0.77 24.54 3.28
C ASP A 82 0.65 24.78 3.67
N TYR A 83 1.54 24.14 2.99
CA TYR A 83 2.91 24.34 3.38
C TYR A 83 3.79 24.87 2.28
N LYS A 84 3.25 25.31 1.26
CA LYS A 84 4.01 26.03 0.50
C LYS A 84 3.74 27.25 0.75
N ALA A 85 3.19 27.18 1.40
CA ALA A 85 2.77 27.80 1.60
C ALA A 85 2.33 28.06 0.91
N GLU A 86 2.17 27.66 0.51
CA GLU A 86 1.70 27.64 -0.03
C GLU A 86 1.39 27.76 0.13
#